data_4abf2810c38fd41996d3a977f08ee1af
#
_entry.id   4abf2810c38fd41996d3a977f08ee1af
#
_cell.length_a   1.000
_cell.length_b   1.000
_cell.length_c   1.000
_cell.angle_alpha   90.00
_cell.angle_beta   90.00
_cell.angle_gamma   90.00
#
_symmetry.space_group_name_H-M   'P 1'
#
loop_
_entity.id
_entity.type
_entity.pdbx_description
1 polymer ?
#
loop_
_entity_poly.entity_id
_entity_poly.type
_entity_poly.pdbx_seq_one_letter_code
_entity_poly.pdbx_strand_id
1 'polypeptide(L)'
;VSLTLGIVGLPNVGKSTLFNALTKNDVLAANYPFATIEPNVGVVPLPDPRLDKLAEIFGSEKIVPAVVSFVDIAGIVKGASEGAGLGNKFLANIREADAICQVVRVFADDDVIHVDGRVDAAADIEVIETELILADLQTLEKAIPRLEKEARVKKDRKPLLDAAKIAEGFLNEGTTLFAAGKKIDAELLRELSLLTVKPFLYVFNADESVLTDDAKIAELKAAVAPADAVFLDAKVEAELLELDDESALELLESIGQTEPGLHALARAGFHTLGLQTYLTAGPKESRAWTIHQGDTAPKAAGVIHTDFERGFIKVELVAFDDLVEAGSMAAAKAAGKVRMEGKEYVMHDGDVCDFRFNV
;
A
#
# COMPACT_ATOMS: atom_id res chain seq x y z
N VAL A 1 -10.22 -9.69 -1.33
CA VAL A 1 -10.46 -8.33 -0.81
C VAL A 1 -9.41 -7.43 -1.44
N SER A 2 -9.86 -6.48 -2.26
CA SER A 2 -8.96 -5.49 -2.86
C SER A 2 -8.69 -4.42 -1.81
N LEU A 3 -7.48 -4.38 -1.24
CA LEU A 3 -7.04 -3.30 -0.37
C LEU A 3 -6.65 -2.07 -1.19
N THR A 4 -6.93 -0.88 -0.67
CA THR A 4 -6.73 0.39 -1.38
C THR A 4 -5.91 1.39 -0.58
N LEU A 5 -5.07 2.15 -1.28
CA LEU A 5 -4.44 3.34 -0.74
C LEU A 5 -5.22 4.58 -1.21
N GLY A 6 -5.68 5.38 -0.26
CA GLY A 6 -6.30 6.65 -0.57
C GLY A 6 -5.26 7.74 -0.82
N ILE A 7 -5.22 8.29 -2.04
CA ILE A 7 -4.31 9.39 -2.38
C ILE A 7 -4.88 10.70 -1.90
N VAL A 8 -4.14 11.39 -1.05
CA VAL A 8 -4.47 12.71 -0.50
C VAL A 8 -3.34 13.70 -0.78
N GLY A 9 -3.65 14.98 -0.74
CA GLY A 9 -2.66 16.03 -0.90
C GLY A 9 -3.30 17.40 -0.91
N LEU A 10 -2.51 18.42 -0.60
CA LEU A 10 -2.90 19.82 -0.75
C LEU A 10 -3.10 20.16 -2.23
N PRO A 11 -3.80 21.26 -2.56
CA PRO A 11 -3.88 21.73 -3.93
C PRO A 11 -2.49 22.00 -4.54
N ASN A 12 -2.33 21.73 -5.83
CA ASN A 12 -1.11 22.03 -6.60
C ASN A 12 0.16 21.29 -6.17
N VAL A 13 0.02 20.13 -5.52
CA VAL A 13 1.17 19.27 -5.17
C VAL A 13 1.51 18.23 -6.25
N GLY A 14 0.73 18.18 -7.35
CA GLY A 14 0.88 17.20 -8.42
C GLY A 14 0.04 15.93 -8.25
N LYS A 15 -0.90 15.92 -7.30
CA LYS A 15 -1.77 14.76 -7.03
C LYS A 15 -2.53 14.30 -8.28
N SER A 16 -3.15 15.24 -9.02
CA SER A 16 -3.91 14.92 -10.24
C SER A 16 -3.01 14.39 -11.36
N THR A 17 -1.80 14.95 -11.51
CA THR A 17 -0.82 14.47 -12.50
C THR A 17 -0.39 13.04 -12.17
N LEU A 18 -0.08 12.76 -10.92
CA LEU A 18 0.25 11.42 -10.45
C LEU A 18 -0.91 10.45 -10.66
N PHE A 19 -2.12 10.84 -10.28
CA PHE A 19 -3.29 9.98 -10.42
C PHE A 19 -3.60 9.69 -11.89
N ASN A 20 -3.45 10.65 -12.79
CA ASN A 20 -3.59 10.44 -14.24
C ASN A 20 -2.54 9.45 -14.76
N ALA A 21 -1.31 9.50 -14.28
CA ALA A 21 -0.28 8.51 -14.62
C ALA A 21 -0.65 7.11 -14.11
N LEU A 22 -1.20 7.01 -12.90
CA LEU A 22 -1.70 5.73 -12.35
C LEU A 22 -2.84 5.16 -13.18
N THR A 23 -3.82 5.98 -13.59
CA THR A 23 -4.98 5.53 -14.38
C THR A 23 -4.64 5.18 -15.83
N LYS A 24 -3.63 5.80 -16.43
CA LYS A 24 -3.12 5.38 -17.74
C LYS A 24 -2.54 3.96 -17.71
N ASN A 25 -1.95 3.55 -16.60
CA ASN A 25 -1.55 2.16 -16.38
C ASN A 25 -2.72 1.17 -16.31
N ASP A 26 -3.94 1.62 -15.98
CA ASP A 26 -5.13 0.78 -15.95
C ASP A 26 -5.49 0.18 -17.32
N VAL A 27 -5.19 0.88 -18.40
CA VAL A 27 -5.40 0.36 -19.76
C VAL A 27 -4.54 -0.87 -20.01
N LEU A 28 -3.36 -0.93 -19.41
CA LEU A 28 -2.49 -2.11 -19.40
C LEU A 28 -3.00 -3.17 -18.42
N ALA A 29 -3.55 -2.74 -17.28
CA ALA A 29 -4.12 -3.63 -16.26
C ALA A 29 -5.46 -4.24 -16.66
N ALA A 30 -6.24 -3.63 -17.57
CA ALA A 30 -7.51 -4.17 -18.10
C ALA A 30 -7.35 -5.53 -18.80
N ASN A 31 -6.11 -5.90 -19.15
CA ASN A 31 -5.80 -7.24 -19.67
C ASN A 31 -5.70 -8.31 -18.56
N TYR A 32 -5.76 -7.91 -17.27
CA TYR A 32 -5.75 -8.85 -16.15
C TYR A 32 -7.17 -9.28 -15.79
N PRO A 33 -7.45 -10.58 -15.68
CA PRO A 33 -8.75 -11.08 -15.23
C PRO A 33 -8.99 -10.55 -13.79
N PHE A 34 -10.20 -10.01 -13.57
CA PHE A 34 -10.68 -9.41 -12.30
C PHE A 34 -10.36 -7.92 -12.04
N ALA A 35 -9.72 -7.19 -12.96
CA ALA A 35 -9.67 -5.74 -12.86
C ALA A 35 -11.04 -5.14 -13.19
N THR A 36 -11.78 -4.68 -12.19
CA THR A 36 -12.98 -3.86 -12.38
C THR A 36 -12.51 -2.41 -12.53
N ILE A 37 -12.81 -1.78 -13.65
CA ILE A 37 -12.52 -0.35 -13.86
C ILE A 37 -13.57 0.44 -13.06
N GLU A 38 -13.20 0.90 -11.88
CA GLU A 38 -14.02 1.80 -11.08
C GLU A 38 -13.57 3.25 -11.30
N PRO A 39 -14.50 4.21 -11.40
CA PRO A 39 -14.12 5.63 -11.47
C PRO A 39 -13.29 6.02 -10.24
N ASN A 40 -12.20 6.77 -10.46
CA ASN A 40 -11.28 7.23 -9.43
C ASN A 40 -10.43 6.14 -8.74
N VAL A 41 -10.27 4.98 -9.36
CA VAL A 41 -9.33 3.94 -8.92
C VAL A 41 -8.24 3.78 -9.98
N GLY A 42 -6.99 3.85 -9.58
CA GLY A 42 -5.82 3.54 -10.40
C GLY A 42 -5.19 2.21 -9.93
N VAL A 43 -4.96 1.29 -10.86
CA VAL A 43 -4.37 -0.02 -10.57
C VAL A 43 -2.97 -0.10 -11.18
N VAL A 44 -1.99 -0.41 -10.36
CA VAL A 44 -0.59 -0.51 -10.80
C VAL A 44 -0.09 -1.94 -10.61
N PRO A 45 0.45 -2.58 -11.66
CA PRO A 45 1.12 -3.87 -11.52
C PRO A 45 2.32 -3.77 -10.59
N LEU A 46 2.49 -4.78 -9.71
CA LEU A 46 3.68 -4.93 -8.89
C LEU A 46 4.79 -5.58 -9.73
N PRO A 47 5.90 -4.90 -10.02
CA PRO A 47 7.01 -5.49 -10.75
C PRO A 47 7.58 -6.68 -9.97
N ASP A 48 7.62 -7.84 -10.59
CA ASP A 48 8.15 -9.06 -9.97
C ASP A 48 8.93 -9.90 -10.99
N PRO A 49 10.28 -9.75 -11.05
CA PRO A 49 11.11 -10.49 -12.01
C PRO A 49 11.09 -12.01 -11.77
N ARG A 50 10.60 -12.47 -10.62
CA ARG A 50 10.47 -13.90 -10.32
C ARG A 50 9.47 -14.58 -11.26
N LEU A 51 8.45 -13.85 -11.71
CA LEU A 51 7.44 -14.37 -12.64
C LEU A 51 8.02 -14.69 -14.01
N ASP A 52 8.91 -13.84 -14.54
CA ASP A 52 9.60 -14.11 -15.81
C ASP A 52 10.42 -15.38 -15.72
N LYS A 53 11.15 -15.54 -14.60
CA LYS A 53 11.97 -16.73 -14.38
C LYS A 53 11.13 -18.01 -14.23
N LEU A 54 10.00 -17.93 -13.54
CA LEU A 54 9.07 -19.06 -13.45
C LEU A 54 8.48 -19.40 -14.82
N ALA A 55 8.11 -18.39 -15.61
CA ALA A 55 7.60 -18.61 -16.97
C ALA A 55 8.62 -19.34 -17.87
N GLU A 56 9.91 -19.02 -17.75
CA GLU A 56 10.98 -19.76 -18.43
C GLU A 56 11.04 -21.23 -17.99
N ILE A 57 11.03 -21.48 -16.67
CA ILE A 57 11.15 -22.83 -16.10
C ILE A 57 9.95 -23.71 -16.47
N PHE A 58 8.73 -23.16 -16.43
CA PHE A 58 7.48 -23.91 -16.64
C PHE A 58 6.96 -23.82 -18.08
N GLY A 59 7.53 -22.98 -18.94
CA GLY A 59 7.03 -22.72 -20.29
C GLY A 59 5.66 -22.04 -20.25
N SER A 60 5.46 -21.10 -19.35
CA SER A 60 4.15 -20.45 -19.17
C SER A 60 3.79 -19.56 -20.36
N GLU A 61 2.58 -19.68 -20.85
CA GLU A 61 2.04 -18.84 -21.93
C GLU A 61 1.72 -17.41 -21.47
N LYS A 62 1.48 -17.22 -20.17
CA LYS A 62 1.02 -15.96 -19.59
C LYS A 62 1.69 -15.67 -18.25
N ILE A 63 1.98 -14.39 -18.01
CA ILE A 63 2.47 -13.87 -16.73
C ILE A 63 1.39 -12.95 -16.13
N VAL A 64 1.07 -13.16 -14.86
CA VAL A 64 0.05 -12.38 -14.14
C VAL A 64 0.65 -11.86 -12.84
N PRO A 65 1.12 -10.61 -12.78
CA PRO A 65 1.64 -10.01 -11.56
C PRO A 65 0.52 -9.69 -10.55
N ALA A 66 0.89 -9.46 -9.31
CA ALA A 66 0.04 -8.81 -8.33
C ALA A 66 -0.17 -7.33 -8.71
N VAL A 67 -1.20 -6.71 -8.15
CA VAL A 67 -1.54 -5.31 -8.40
C VAL A 67 -1.77 -4.56 -7.09
N VAL A 68 -1.56 -3.25 -7.12
CA VAL A 68 -1.87 -2.31 -6.04
C VAL A 68 -2.89 -1.31 -6.54
N SER A 69 -3.93 -1.06 -5.74
CA SER A 69 -5.01 -0.14 -6.08
C SER A 69 -4.88 1.16 -5.30
N PHE A 70 -4.98 2.27 -6.02
CA PHE A 70 -4.99 3.63 -5.49
C PHE A 70 -6.32 4.30 -5.78
N VAL A 71 -6.88 4.99 -4.80
CA VAL A 71 -8.14 5.73 -4.95
C VAL A 71 -7.88 7.21 -4.81
N ASP A 72 -8.33 8.01 -5.78
CA ASP A 72 -8.24 9.46 -5.68
C ASP A 72 -9.23 9.99 -4.64
N ILE A 73 -8.72 10.59 -3.59
CA ILE A 73 -9.51 11.28 -2.58
C ILE A 73 -9.44 12.77 -2.87
N ALA A 74 -10.59 13.40 -3.07
CA ALA A 74 -10.67 14.83 -3.35
C ALA A 74 -9.86 15.64 -2.32
N GLY A 75 -9.16 16.67 -2.80
CA GLY A 75 -8.21 17.43 -2.01
C GLY A 75 -8.81 17.98 -0.72
N ILE A 76 -7.96 18.02 0.31
CA ILE A 76 -8.28 18.60 1.60
C ILE A 76 -8.25 20.13 1.51
N VAL A 77 -9.17 20.77 2.25
CA VAL A 77 -9.10 22.19 2.56
C VAL A 77 -8.88 22.32 4.06
N LYS A 78 -8.03 23.23 4.50
CA LYS A 78 -7.83 23.58 5.90
C LYS A 78 -9.19 23.82 6.58
N GLY A 79 -9.43 23.22 7.74
CA GLY A 79 -10.74 23.27 8.41
C GLY A 79 -11.71 22.14 8.02
N ALA A 80 -11.23 21.10 7.34
CA ALA A 80 -12.05 19.95 6.95
C ALA A 80 -12.69 19.23 8.14
N SER A 81 -12.03 19.22 9.28
CA SER A 81 -12.51 18.64 10.55
C SER A 81 -13.65 19.44 11.19
N GLU A 82 -13.79 20.73 10.87
CA GLU A 82 -14.83 21.61 11.42
C GLU A 82 -16.21 21.45 10.77
N GLY A 83 -16.36 20.53 9.82
CA GLY A 83 -17.66 20.01 9.44
C GLY A 83 -18.40 20.73 8.31
N ALA A 84 -17.75 21.53 7.49
CA ALA A 84 -18.39 22.14 6.33
C ALA A 84 -18.28 21.25 5.07
N GLY A 85 -19.36 20.59 4.71
CA GLY A 85 -19.63 19.99 3.40
C GLY A 85 -18.54 19.08 2.79
N LEU A 86 -17.54 19.65 2.13
CA LEU A 86 -16.47 18.95 1.45
C LEU A 86 -15.51 18.21 2.40
N GLY A 87 -15.28 18.74 3.61
CA GLY A 87 -14.44 18.11 4.61
C GLY A 87 -14.99 16.78 5.12
N ASN A 88 -16.29 16.71 5.36
CA ASN A 88 -16.93 15.46 5.78
C ASN A 88 -16.83 14.37 4.69
N LYS A 89 -16.97 14.75 3.43
CA LYS A 89 -16.81 13.80 2.30
C LYS A 89 -15.37 13.30 2.19
N PHE A 90 -14.39 14.18 2.37
CA PHE A 90 -12.99 13.83 2.41
C PHE A 90 -12.68 12.81 3.51
N LEU A 91 -13.11 13.08 4.74
CA LEU A 91 -12.91 12.17 5.87
C LEU A 91 -13.65 10.83 5.69
N ALA A 92 -14.83 10.83 5.07
CA ALA A 92 -15.55 9.60 4.75
C ALA A 92 -14.77 8.73 3.75
N ASN A 93 -14.23 9.34 2.69
CA ASN A 93 -13.43 8.61 1.71
C ASN A 93 -12.13 8.04 2.32
N ILE A 94 -11.50 8.77 3.25
CA ILE A 94 -10.33 8.24 3.98
C ILE A 94 -10.74 7.04 4.85
N ARG A 95 -11.92 7.05 5.46
CA ARG A 95 -12.39 5.90 6.26
C ARG A 95 -12.52 4.63 5.44
N GLU A 96 -12.87 4.74 4.17
CA GLU A 96 -13.02 3.60 3.26
C GLU A 96 -11.68 3.04 2.77
N ALA A 97 -10.62 3.86 2.69
CA ALA A 97 -9.28 3.42 2.29
C ALA A 97 -8.60 2.60 3.40
N ASP A 98 -7.74 1.67 3.02
CA ASP A 98 -7.00 0.82 3.97
C ASP A 98 -5.69 1.46 4.45
N ALA A 99 -5.10 2.32 3.62
CA ALA A 99 -3.92 3.12 3.95
C ALA A 99 -4.05 4.52 3.33
N ILE A 100 -3.25 5.46 3.82
CA ILE A 100 -3.22 6.84 3.37
C ILE A 100 -1.92 7.08 2.60
N CYS A 101 -2.04 7.52 1.35
CA CYS A 101 -0.91 7.90 0.48
C CYS A 101 -0.92 9.42 0.29
N GLN A 102 -0.07 10.11 1.04
CA GLN A 102 0.02 11.57 0.96
C GLN A 102 1.04 12.01 -0.08
N VAL A 103 0.60 12.79 -1.08
CA VAL A 103 1.47 13.45 -2.04
C VAL A 103 1.93 14.78 -1.49
N VAL A 104 3.25 14.98 -1.42
CA VAL A 104 3.91 16.17 -0.89
C VAL A 104 4.76 16.80 -1.96
N ARG A 105 4.61 18.12 -2.15
CA ARG A 105 5.38 18.87 -3.11
C ARG A 105 6.76 19.21 -2.56
N VAL A 106 7.80 18.85 -3.31
CA VAL A 106 9.20 19.27 -3.07
C VAL A 106 9.88 19.78 -4.34
N PHE A 107 9.12 19.95 -5.43
CA PHE A 107 9.61 20.58 -6.66
C PHE A 107 9.43 22.10 -6.62
N ALA A 108 10.34 22.85 -7.27
CA ALA A 108 10.22 24.28 -7.51
C ALA A 108 9.64 24.51 -8.91
N ASP A 109 8.56 25.27 -9.01
CA ASP A 109 7.96 25.69 -10.29
C ASP A 109 7.25 27.03 -10.06
N ASP A 110 7.77 28.06 -10.66
CA ASP A 110 7.26 29.46 -10.51
C ASP A 110 5.88 29.65 -11.16
N ASP A 111 5.52 28.78 -12.12
CA ASP A 111 4.22 28.81 -12.80
C ASP A 111 3.13 28.08 -11.99
N VAL A 112 3.51 27.29 -10.98
CA VAL A 112 2.60 26.54 -10.10
C VAL A 112 2.60 27.13 -8.71
N ILE A 113 1.58 27.92 -8.38
CA ILE A 113 1.45 28.58 -7.09
C ILE A 113 1.18 27.54 -6.00
N HIS A 114 2.01 27.53 -4.95
CA HIS A 114 1.71 26.78 -3.73
C HIS A 114 0.63 27.51 -2.92
N VAL A 115 -0.25 26.73 -2.24
CA VAL A 115 -1.38 27.27 -1.46
C VAL A 115 -0.93 28.31 -0.42
N ASP A 116 0.20 28.05 0.25
CA ASP A 116 0.76 28.94 1.27
C ASP A 116 1.86 29.89 0.74
N GLY A 117 2.03 29.95 -0.61
CA GLY A 117 2.98 30.85 -1.27
C GLY A 117 4.45 30.42 -1.15
N ARG A 118 4.74 29.29 -0.52
CA ARG A 118 6.08 28.69 -0.41
C ARG A 118 5.99 27.16 -0.41
N VAL A 119 7.04 26.50 -0.90
CA VAL A 119 7.16 25.05 -0.83
C VAL A 119 7.81 24.66 0.50
N ASP A 120 7.04 24.01 1.37
CA ASP A 120 7.48 23.55 2.68
C ASP A 120 6.86 22.18 2.95
N ALA A 121 7.62 21.12 2.72
CA ALA A 121 7.15 19.75 2.85
C ALA A 121 6.68 19.42 4.28
N ALA A 122 7.37 19.91 5.29
CA ALA A 122 7.00 19.66 6.69
C ALA A 122 5.66 20.31 7.04
N ALA A 123 5.46 21.55 6.62
CA ALA A 123 4.19 22.26 6.83
C ALA A 123 3.03 21.59 6.08
N ASP A 124 3.25 21.12 4.84
CA ASP A 124 2.23 20.42 4.05
C ASP A 124 1.80 19.10 4.70
N ILE A 125 2.75 18.34 5.24
CA ILE A 125 2.48 17.10 5.98
C ILE A 125 1.67 17.42 7.24
N GLU A 126 2.10 18.41 8.03
CA GLU A 126 1.45 18.80 9.27
C GLU A 126 -0.01 19.22 9.07
N VAL A 127 -0.34 19.91 7.99
CA VAL A 127 -1.73 20.34 7.70
C VAL A 127 -2.66 19.13 7.60
N ILE A 128 -2.29 18.10 6.85
CA ILE A 128 -3.13 16.91 6.67
C ILE A 128 -3.18 16.09 7.95
N GLU A 129 -2.04 15.87 8.60
CA GLU A 129 -2.00 15.13 9.87
C GLU A 129 -2.85 15.80 10.93
N THR A 130 -2.80 17.13 11.05
CA THR A 130 -3.60 17.89 12.01
C THR A 130 -5.09 17.71 11.76
N GLU A 131 -5.56 17.79 10.52
CA GLU A 131 -6.99 17.57 10.20
C GLU A 131 -7.46 16.17 10.56
N LEU A 132 -6.64 15.15 10.32
CA LEU A 132 -6.95 13.77 10.70
C LEU A 132 -6.93 13.56 12.22
N ILE A 133 -5.97 14.14 12.91
CA ILE A 133 -5.87 14.12 14.38
C ILE A 133 -7.11 14.77 15.01
N LEU A 134 -7.52 15.95 14.52
CA LEU A 134 -8.70 16.63 15.01
C LEU A 134 -9.98 15.82 14.80
N ALA A 135 -10.12 15.15 13.65
CA ALA A 135 -11.24 14.27 13.38
C ALA A 135 -11.28 13.06 14.34
N ASP A 136 -10.12 12.48 14.64
CA ASP A 136 -10.02 11.38 15.61
C ASP A 136 -10.30 11.84 17.03
N LEU A 137 -9.80 13.01 17.45
CA LEU A 137 -10.12 13.60 18.75
C LEU A 137 -11.62 13.83 18.92
N GLN A 138 -12.33 14.34 17.90
CA GLN A 138 -13.79 14.47 17.93
C GLN A 138 -14.50 13.12 18.07
N THR A 139 -13.96 12.07 17.46
CA THR A 139 -14.48 10.71 17.60
C THR A 139 -14.31 10.20 19.03
N LEU A 140 -13.12 10.40 19.63
CA LEU A 140 -12.81 9.98 21.00
C LEU A 140 -13.58 10.78 22.05
N GLU A 141 -13.77 12.09 21.85
CA GLU A 141 -14.59 12.94 22.74
C GLU A 141 -16.01 12.40 22.92
N LYS A 142 -16.58 11.81 21.87
CA LYS A 142 -17.90 11.15 21.92
C LYS A 142 -17.83 9.72 22.46
N ALA A 143 -16.78 8.99 22.12
CA ALA A 143 -16.65 7.57 22.45
C ALA A 143 -16.25 7.33 23.91
N ILE A 144 -15.32 8.10 24.47
CA ILE A 144 -14.79 7.88 25.83
C ILE A 144 -15.87 7.96 26.90
N PRO A 145 -16.77 8.97 26.96
CA PRO A 145 -17.84 9.01 27.96
C PRO A 145 -18.81 7.83 27.86
N ARG A 146 -19.07 7.34 26.64
CA ARG A 146 -19.88 6.15 26.41
C ARG A 146 -19.16 4.90 26.94
N LEU A 147 -17.90 4.72 26.60
CA LEU A 147 -17.08 3.59 27.05
C LEU A 147 -16.91 3.58 28.57
N GLU A 148 -16.81 4.73 29.22
CA GLU A 148 -16.76 4.81 30.69
C GLU A 148 -18.04 4.30 31.36
N LYS A 149 -19.21 4.61 30.80
CA LYS A 149 -20.49 4.04 31.26
C LYS A 149 -20.57 2.55 31.02
N GLU A 150 -20.18 2.09 29.84
CA GLU A 150 -20.17 0.68 29.49
C GLU A 150 -19.21 -0.14 30.39
N ALA A 151 -18.01 0.35 30.65
CA ALA A 151 -17.00 -0.32 31.46
C ALA A 151 -17.38 -0.46 32.95
N ARG A 152 -18.31 0.38 33.46
CA ARG A 152 -18.87 0.24 34.82
C ARG A 152 -19.78 -1.00 34.94
N VAL A 153 -20.43 -1.39 33.83
CA VAL A 153 -21.39 -2.50 33.79
C VAL A 153 -20.72 -3.76 33.22
N LYS A 154 -19.86 -3.60 32.22
CA LYS A 154 -19.22 -4.67 31.47
C LYS A 154 -17.69 -4.56 31.58
N LYS A 155 -17.07 -5.46 32.34
CA LYS A 155 -15.60 -5.43 32.57
C LYS A 155 -14.79 -5.67 31.30
N ASP A 156 -15.32 -6.37 30.31
CA ASP A 156 -14.71 -6.62 29.00
C ASP A 156 -14.56 -5.37 28.14
N ARG A 157 -15.25 -4.26 28.48
CA ARG A 157 -15.12 -2.97 27.80
C ARG A 157 -13.96 -2.10 28.32
N LYS A 158 -13.39 -2.45 29.49
CA LYS A 158 -12.32 -1.68 30.10
C LYS A 158 -11.05 -1.61 29.26
N PRO A 159 -10.56 -2.70 28.61
CA PRO A 159 -9.36 -2.62 27.74
C PRO A 159 -9.53 -1.61 26.60
N LEU A 160 -10.70 -1.55 25.96
CA LEU A 160 -10.96 -0.57 24.90
C LEU A 160 -10.98 0.87 25.43
N LEU A 161 -11.57 1.09 26.61
CA LEU A 161 -11.57 2.41 27.26
C LEU A 161 -10.12 2.86 27.55
N ASP A 162 -9.31 1.98 28.10
CA ASP A 162 -7.91 2.29 28.43
C ASP A 162 -7.11 2.59 27.15
N ALA A 163 -7.31 1.79 26.09
CA ALA A 163 -6.71 2.03 24.77
C ALA A 163 -7.15 3.38 24.15
N ALA A 164 -8.44 3.73 24.27
CA ALA A 164 -8.97 5.00 23.78
C ALA A 164 -8.33 6.20 24.49
N LYS A 165 -8.15 6.13 25.81
CA LYS A 165 -7.49 7.19 26.60
C LYS A 165 -6.00 7.33 26.26
N ILE A 166 -5.30 6.22 26.00
CA ILE A 166 -3.91 6.25 25.53
C ILE A 166 -3.83 6.92 24.16
N ALA A 167 -4.74 6.53 23.23
CA ALA A 167 -4.82 7.15 21.92
C ALA A 167 -5.10 8.66 21.98
N GLU A 168 -6.03 9.09 22.82
CA GLU A 168 -6.33 10.51 23.05
C GLU A 168 -5.08 11.29 23.51
N GLY A 169 -4.26 10.69 24.38
CA GLY A 169 -3.01 11.29 24.84
C GLY A 169 -2.04 11.58 23.70
N PHE A 170 -1.76 10.60 22.83
CA PHE A 170 -0.89 10.79 21.67
C PHE A 170 -1.42 11.83 20.68
N LEU A 171 -2.73 11.81 20.40
CA LEU A 171 -3.35 12.77 19.49
C LEU A 171 -3.28 14.20 20.04
N ASN A 172 -3.48 14.40 21.35
CA ASN A 172 -3.32 15.70 21.99
C ASN A 172 -1.89 16.23 21.96
N GLU A 173 -0.90 15.35 21.87
CA GLU A 173 0.51 15.69 21.66
C GLU A 173 0.86 15.94 20.18
N GLY A 174 -0.12 15.88 19.26
CA GLY A 174 0.07 16.05 17.83
C GLY A 174 0.71 14.84 17.15
N THR A 175 0.66 13.66 17.77
CA THR A 175 1.22 12.43 17.23
C THR A 175 0.11 11.56 16.63
N THR A 176 0.24 11.16 15.36
CA THR A 176 -0.68 10.20 14.74
C THR A 176 -0.55 8.83 15.42
N LEU A 177 -1.63 8.07 15.46
CA LEU A 177 -1.61 6.75 16.12
C LEU A 177 -0.70 5.76 15.37
N PHE A 178 -0.58 5.92 14.06
CA PHE A 178 0.39 5.16 13.27
C PHE A 178 1.84 5.44 13.70
N ALA A 179 2.21 6.70 13.90
CA ALA A 179 3.54 7.08 14.39
C ALA A 179 3.79 6.62 15.84
N ALA A 180 2.76 6.57 16.67
CA ALA A 180 2.85 6.01 18.03
C ALA A 180 3.19 4.50 18.02
N GLY A 181 2.87 3.79 16.93
CA GLY A 181 3.28 2.41 16.68
C GLY A 181 2.82 1.43 17.77
N LYS A 182 3.74 0.62 18.29
CA LYS A 182 3.45 -0.41 19.30
C LYS A 182 3.02 0.13 20.66
N LYS A 183 3.01 1.44 20.87
CA LYS A 183 2.55 2.07 22.11
C LYS A 183 1.02 2.10 22.20
N ILE A 184 0.33 1.86 21.10
CA ILE A 184 -1.12 1.74 21.03
C ILE A 184 -1.54 0.32 20.64
N ASP A 185 -2.74 -0.09 21.05
CA ASP A 185 -3.36 -1.34 20.61
C ASP A 185 -4.37 -1.05 19.49
N ALA A 186 -3.90 -1.16 18.24
CA ALA A 186 -4.70 -0.88 17.06
C ALA A 186 -5.89 -1.84 16.90
N GLU A 187 -5.76 -3.09 17.36
CA GLU A 187 -6.84 -4.08 17.26
C GLU A 187 -8.00 -3.72 18.21
N LEU A 188 -7.69 -3.34 19.45
CA LEU A 188 -8.71 -2.84 20.38
C LEU A 188 -9.41 -1.57 19.86
N LEU A 189 -8.67 -0.69 19.19
CA LEU A 189 -9.22 0.58 18.66
C LEU A 189 -10.04 0.41 17.38
N ARG A 190 -10.07 -0.78 16.78
CA ARG A 190 -10.69 -1.03 15.47
C ARG A 190 -12.16 -0.63 15.40
N GLU A 191 -12.94 -0.86 16.47
CA GLU A 191 -14.36 -0.51 16.48
C GLU A 191 -14.61 1.02 16.46
N LEU A 192 -13.61 1.84 16.81
CA LEU A 192 -13.71 3.30 16.81
C LEU A 192 -13.45 3.90 15.43
N SER A 193 -12.95 3.13 14.48
CA SER A 193 -12.68 3.55 13.09
C SER A 193 -11.85 4.84 13.02
N LEU A 194 -10.79 4.93 13.86
CA LEU A 194 -9.88 6.06 13.87
C LEU A 194 -9.06 6.13 12.59
N LEU A 195 -8.87 7.33 12.07
CA LEU A 195 -8.20 7.58 10.78
C LEU A 195 -6.69 7.45 10.89
N THR A 196 -6.12 8.01 11.96
CA THR A 196 -4.65 8.08 12.15
C THR A 196 -4.01 6.76 12.57
N VAL A 197 -4.80 5.70 12.84
CA VAL A 197 -4.33 4.32 13.02
C VAL A 197 -3.89 3.69 11.71
N LYS A 198 -4.48 4.15 10.59
CA LYS A 198 -4.16 3.61 9.26
C LYS A 198 -2.70 3.82 8.91
N PRO A 199 -2.07 2.88 8.18
CA PRO A 199 -0.71 3.07 7.68
C PRO A 199 -0.61 4.28 6.76
N PHE A 200 0.53 4.98 6.81
CA PHE A 200 0.85 6.11 5.94
C PHE A 200 1.96 5.74 4.97
N LEU A 201 1.83 6.24 3.75
CA LEU A 201 2.85 6.25 2.71
C LEU A 201 2.99 7.69 2.20
N TYR A 202 4.21 8.21 2.10
CA TYR A 202 4.46 9.54 1.59
C TYR A 202 5.08 9.47 0.20
N VAL A 203 4.51 10.21 -0.75
CA VAL A 203 5.05 10.40 -2.10
C VAL A 203 5.53 11.82 -2.21
N PHE A 204 6.84 12.00 -2.25
CA PHE A 204 7.48 13.28 -2.49
C PHE A 204 7.57 13.50 -4.01
N ASN A 205 6.71 14.41 -4.51
CA ASN A 205 6.75 14.84 -5.90
C ASN A 205 7.87 15.86 -6.07
N ALA A 206 8.96 15.40 -6.65
CA ALA A 206 10.27 16.04 -6.68
C ALA A 206 10.71 16.33 -8.10
N ASP A 207 11.55 17.35 -8.27
CA ASP A 207 12.30 17.56 -9.49
C ASP A 207 13.68 16.84 -9.44
N GLU A 208 14.41 16.90 -10.55
CA GLU A 208 15.73 16.27 -10.68
C GLU A 208 16.70 16.71 -9.57
N SER A 209 16.63 17.96 -9.14
CA SER A 209 17.54 18.51 -8.12
C SER A 209 17.39 17.79 -6.77
N VAL A 210 16.17 17.38 -6.42
CA VAL A 210 15.89 16.59 -5.20
C VAL A 210 16.13 15.12 -5.44
N LEU A 211 15.75 14.58 -6.60
CA LEU A 211 15.91 13.15 -6.93
C LEU A 211 17.38 12.70 -6.95
N THR A 212 18.31 13.64 -7.19
CA THR A 212 19.77 13.38 -7.19
C THR A 212 20.47 13.82 -5.90
N ASP A 213 19.75 14.33 -4.90
CA ASP A 213 20.28 14.77 -3.61
C ASP A 213 20.00 13.74 -2.50
N ASP A 214 20.95 12.81 -2.30
CA ASP A 214 20.84 11.76 -1.27
C ASP A 214 20.67 12.30 0.14
N ALA A 215 21.25 13.47 0.46
CA ALA A 215 21.13 14.08 1.78
C ALA A 215 19.70 14.60 2.00
N LYS A 216 19.13 15.26 1.01
CA LYS A 216 17.74 15.74 1.06
C LYS A 216 16.74 14.58 1.12
N ILE A 217 16.96 13.53 0.35
CA ILE A 217 16.15 12.31 0.40
C ILE A 217 16.21 11.69 1.80
N ALA A 218 17.40 11.58 2.40
CA ALA A 218 17.55 11.02 3.75
C ALA A 218 16.85 11.89 4.82
N GLU A 219 16.94 13.21 4.71
CA GLU A 219 16.24 14.16 5.60
C GLU A 219 14.71 13.94 5.53
N LEU A 220 14.16 13.91 4.31
CA LEU A 220 12.71 13.75 4.11
C LEU A 220 12.21 12.36 4.56
N LYS A 221 12.97 11.30 4.31
CA LYS A 221 12.67 9.96 4.85
C LYS A 221 12.63 9.93 6.36
N ALA A 222 13.59 10.58 7.01
CA ALA A 222 13.65 10.66 8.48
C ALA A 222 12.46 11.45 9.06
N ALA A 223 12.01 12.49 8.36
CA ALA A 223 10.89 13.33 8.79
C ALA A 223 9.55 12.58 8.84
N VAL A 224 9.36 11.55 8.03
CA VAL A 224 8.11 10.78 7.94
C VAL A 224 8.18 9.39 8.58
N ALA A 225 9.34 9.01 9.12
CA ALA A 225 9.49 7.71 9.80
C ALA A 225 8.43 7.56 10.92
N PRO A 226 7.83 6.37 11.11
CA PRO A 226 8.16 5.07 10.52
C PRO A 226 7.48 4.78 9.16
N ALA A 227 6.82 5.76 8.55
CA ALA A 227 6.16 5.58 7.26
C ALA A 227 7.17 5.38 6.13
N ASP A 228 6.76 4.66 5.09
CA ASP A 228 7.52 4.55 3.84
C ASP A 228 7.46 5.87 3.07
N ALA A 229 8.51 6.15 2.30
CA ALA A 229 8.63 7.32 1.45
C ALA A 229 9.08 6.93 0.05
N VAL A 230 8.40 7.47 -0.96
CA VAL A 230 8.73 7.33 -2.38
C VAL A 230 9.02 8.71 -2.96
N PHE A 231 10.04 8.79 -3.80
CA PHE A 231 10.45 10.00 -4.49
C PHE A 231 10.28 9.79 -6.00
N LEU A 232 9.52 10.65 -6.65
CA LEU A 232 9.28 10.60 -8.09
C LEU A 232 8.95 11.99 -8.63
N ASP A 233 9.08 12.16 -9.93
CA ASP A 233 8.56 13.31 -10.65
C ASP A 233 7.27 12.90 -11.40
N ALA A 234 6.13 13.40 -10.95
CA ALA A 234 4.84 13.03 -11.52
C ALA A 234 4.69 13.41 -13.00
N LYS A 235 5.38 14.45 -13.47
CA LYS A 235 5.40 14.84 -14.89
C LYS A 235 6.18 13.80 -15.70
N VAL A 236 7.36 13.40 -15.22
CA VAL A 236 8.19 12.38 -15.86
C VAL A 236 7.45 11.03 -15.91
N GLU A 237 6.78 10.64 -14.82
CA GLU A 237 5.98 9.42 -14.82
C GLU A 237 4.88 9.42 -15.90
N ALA A 238 4.23 10.57 -16.11
CA ALA A 238 3.24 10.71 -17.17
C ALA A 238 3.87 10.62 -18.58
N GLU A 239 5.08 11.16 -18.76
CA GLU A 239 5.82 11.09 -20.03
C GLU A 239 6.30 9.67 -20.34
N LEU A 240 6.83 8.95 -19.35
CA LEU A 240 7.30 7.57 -19.51
C LEU A 240 6.23 6.63 -20.10
N LEU A 241 4.96 6.86 -19.80
CA LEU A 241 3.86 6.06 -20.31
C LEU A 241 3.54 6.29 -21.79
N GLU A 242 4.05 7.36 -22.38
CA GLU A 242 3.86 7.70 -23.81
C GLU A 242 5.07 7.24 -24.67
N LEU A 243 6.15 6.79 -24.04
CA LEU A 243 7.39 6.40 -24.69
C LEU A 243 7.47 4.89 -24.92
N ASP A 244 8.26 4.49 -25.92
CA ASP A 244 8.71 3.10 -26.04
C ASP A 244 9.78 2.78 -24.99
N ASP A 245 10.08 1.49 -24.80
CA ASP A 245 10.98 1.01 -23.75
C ASP A 245 12.39 1.62 -23.83
N GLU A 246 12.92 1.84 -25.05
CA GLU A 246 14.25 2.42 -25.27
C GLU A 246 14.28 3.89 -24.88
N SER A 247 13.32 4.67 -25.37
CA SER A 247 13.19 6.10 -25.03
C SER A 247 12.87 6.32 -23.55
N ALA A 248 12.07 5.43 -22.94
CA ALA A 248 11.78 5.48 -21.51
C ALA A 248 13.04 5.24 -20.66
N LEU A 249 13.88 4.29 -21.06
CA LEU A 249 15.16 4.03 -20.40
C LEU A 249 16.13 5.21 -20.51
N GLU A 250 16.26 5.82 -21.70
CA GLU A 250 17.08 7.01 -21.90
C GLU A 250 16.61 8.18 -21.02
N LEU A 251 15.31 8.41 -20.93
CA LEU A 251 14.74 9.46 -20.05
C LEU A 251 15.07 9.19 -18.58
N LEU A 252 14.89 7.96 -18.10
CA LEU A 252 15.22 7.58 -16.72
C LEU A 252 16.70 7.79 -16.41
N GLU A 253 17.59 7.34 -17.29
CA GLU A 253 19.04 7.53 -17.13
C GLU A 253 19.41 9.03 -17.10
N SER A 254 18.76 9.85 -17.90
CA SER A 254 19.03 11.29 -17.95
C SER A 254 18.74 12.02 -16.64
N ILE A 255 17.80 11.51 -15.84
CA ILE A 255 17.43 12.05 -14.53
C ILE A 255 18.02 11.25 -13.36
N GLY A 256 18.96 10.33 -13.63
CA GLY A 256 19.64 9.53 -12.60
C GLY A 256 18.78 8.47 -11.95
N GLN A 257 17.69 8.04 -12.61
CA GLN A 257 16.81 6.99 -12.12
C GLN A 257 17.06 5.66 -12.85
N THR A 258 16.82 4.55 -12.18
CA THR A 258 17.02 3.20 -12.73
C THR A 258 15.72 2.50 -13.10
N GLU A 259 14.58 3.01 -12.63
CA GLU A 259 13.24 2.48 -12.89
C GLU A 259 12.19 3.58 -12.77
N PRO A 260 11.00 3.39 -13.36
CA PRO A 260 9.85 4.29 -13.14
C PRO A 260 9.50 4.42 -11.65
N GLY A 261 9.22 5.63 -11.19
CA GLY A 261 8.79 5.89 -9.82
C GLY A 261 7.48 5.20 -9.44
N LEU A 262 6.60 4.95 -10.42
CA LEU A 262 5.39 4.16 -10.20
C LEU A 262 5.67 2.72 -9.78
N HIS A 263 6.79 2.13 -10.19
CA HIS A 263 7.22 0.81 -9.72
C HIS A 263 7.62 0.82 -8.24
N ALA A 264 8.39 1.83 -7.83
CA ALA A 264 8.72 2.04 -6.42
C ALA A 264 7.47 2.32 -5.59
N LEU A 265 6.53 3.09 -6.14
CA LEU A 265 5.25 3.39 -5.50
C LEU A 265 4.41 2.12 -5.30
N ALA A 266 4.32 1.24 -6.30
CA ALA A 266 3.61 -0.03 -6.18
C ALA A 266 4.21 -0.91 -5.07
N ARG A 267 5.54 -1.03 -5.01
CA ARG A 267 6.22 -1.82 -3.95
C ARG A 267 6.00 -1.22 -2.57
N ALA A 268 6.16 0.10 -2.42
CA ALA A 268 5.93 0.77 -1.15
C ALA A 268 4.48 0.66 -0.69
N GLY A 269 3.52 0.81 -1.61
CA GLY A 269 2.10 0.65 -1.31
C GLY A 269 1.76 -0.77 -0.86
N PHE A 270 2.34 -1.77 -1.49
CA PHE A 270 2.19 -3.18 -1.14
C PHE A 270 2.73 -3.46 0.28
N HIS A 271 3.93 -2.94 0.57
CA HIS A 271 4.54 -3.04 1.91
C HIS A 271 3.71 -2.30 2.97
N THR A 272 3.28 -1.08 2.69
CA THR A 272 2.47 -0.26 3.60
C THR A 272 1.14 -0.94 3.97
N LEU A 273 0.53 -1.66 3.03
CA LEU A 273 -0.67 -2.45 3.27
C LEU A 273 -0.41 -3.78 4.00
N GLY A 274 0.84 -4.10 4.33
CA GLY A 274 1.20 -5.36 5.01
C GLY A 274 0.98 -6.60 4.13
N LEU A 275 1.14 -6.44 2.82
CA LEU A 275 0.92 -7.49 1.83
C LEU A 275 2.23 -8.22 1.48
N GLN A 276 2.08 -9.44 0.99
CA GLN A 276 3.12 -10.25 0.36
C GLN A 276 2.51 -11.11 -0.73
N THR A 277 3.36 -11.76 -1.53
CA THR A 277 2.90 -12.65 -2.60
C THR A 277 3.42 -14.07 -2.41
N TYR A 278 2.58 -15.04 -2.72
CA TYR A 278 3.03 -16.36 -3.12
C TYR A 278 2.83 -16.56 -4.62
N LEU A 279 3.48 -17.54 -5.20
CA LEU A 279 3.54 -17.76 -6.62
C LEU A 279 2.96 -19.12 -6.98
N THR A 280 2.28 -19.18 -8.12
CA THR A 280 1.90 -20.43 -8.79
C THR A 280 2.45 -20.42 -10.19
N ALA A 281 2.91 -21.56 -10.69
CA ALA A 281 3.48 -21.67 -12.00
C ALA A 281 3.07 -22.98 -12.69
N GLY A 282 2.79 -22.87 -13.97
CA GLY A 282 2.44 -23.98 -14.83
C GLY A 282 2.46 -23.59 -16.31
N PRO A 283 2.18 -24.51 -17.24
CA PRO A 283 2.24 -24.21 -18.68
C PRO A 283 1.28 -23.08 -19.13
N LYS A 284 0.14 -22.93 -18.48
CA LYS A 284 -0.83 -21.89 -18.83
C LYS A 284 -0.43 -20.51 -18.33
N GLU A 285 0.01 -20.44 -17.07
CA GLU A 285 0.38 -19.16 -16.45
C GLU A 285 1.36 -19.33 -15.31
N SER A 286 2.18 -18.29 -15.10
CA SER A 286 2.86 -17.98 -13.85
C SER A 286 2.20 -16.75 -13.24
N ARG A 287 1.79 -16.87 -11.96
CA ARG A 287 0.98 -15.83 -11.29
C ARG A 287 1.48 -15.56 -9.89
N ALA A 288 1.47 -14.27 -9.51
CA ALA A 288 1.61 -13.82 -8.13
C ALA A 288 0.22 -13.61 -7.50
N TRP A 289 0.04 -14.15 -6.31
CA TRP A 289 -1.19 -14.05 -5.53
C TRP A 289 -0.95 -13.19 -4.29
N THR A 290 -1.79 -12.20 -4.09
CA THR A 290 -1.70 -11.27 -2.96
C THR A 290 -2.31 -11.87 -1.71
N ILE A 291 -1.55 -11.89 -0.63
CA ILE A 291 -1.96 -12.29 0.71
C ILE A 291 -1.43 -11.29 1.75
N HIS A 292 -1.97 -11.34 2.97
CA HIS A 292 -1.39 -10.58 4.08
C HIS A 292 -0.17 -11.30 4.64
N GLN A 293 0.77 -10.52 5.15
CA GLN A 293 1.86 -11.06 5.95
C GLN A 293 1.28 -11.79 7.18
N GLY A 294 1.74 -13.02 7.40
CA GLY A 294 1.23 -13.87 8.48
C GLY A 294 0.03 -14.75 8.11
N ASP A 295 -0.48 -14.68 6.89
CA ASP A 295 -1.54 -15.59 6.44
C ASP A 295 -1.05 -17.04 6.37
N THR A 296 -1.92 -17.96 6.81
CA THR A 296 -1.66 -19.39 6.75
C THR A 296 -2.01 -19.99 5.39
N ALA A 297 -1.49 -21.17 5.10
CA ALA A 297 -1.71 -21.85 3.82
C ALA A 297 -3.21 -22.01 3.43
N PRO A 298 -4.16 -22.34 4.33
CA PRO A 298 -5.58 -22.34 3.98
C PRO A 298 -6.10 -20.99 3.54
N LYS A 299 -5.73 -19.89 4.23
CA LYS A 299 -6.12 -18.54 3.85
C LYS A 299 -5.55 -18.16 2.48
N ALA A 300 -4.29 -18.50 2.24
CA ALA A 300 -3.64 -18.29 0.95
C ALA A 300 -4.37 -19.05 -0.18
N ALA A 301 -4.74 -20.31 0.05
CA ALA A 301 -5.53 -21.09 -0.90
C ALA A 301 -6.91 -20.44 -1.19
N GLY A 302 -7.50 -19.82 -0.18
CA GLY A 302 -8.78 -19.11 -0.25
C GLY A 302 -8.76 -17.91 -1.21
N VAL A 303 -7.60 -17.31 -1.45
CA VAL A 303 -7.43 -16.22 -2.42
C VAL A 303 -7.64 -16.70 -3.87
N ILE A 304 -7.31 -17.97 -4.17
CA ILE A 304 -7.59 -18.57 -5.47
C ILE A 304 -9.10 -18.84 -5.60
N HIS A 305 -9.66 -19.52 -4.61
CA HIS A 305 -11.10 -19.82 -4.53
C HIS A 305 -11.48 -20.20 -3.10
N THR A 306 -12.67 -19.77 -2.65
CA THR A 306 -13.15 -20.05 -1.29
C THR A 306 -13.26 -21.55 -0.97
N ASP A 307 -13.54 -22.38 -1.96
CA ASP A 307 -13.58 -23.84 -1.79
C ASP A 307 -12.20 -24.43 -1.50
N PHE A 308 -11.13 -23.80 -1.97
CA PHE A 308 -9.75 -24.24 -1.67
C PHE A 308 -9.41 -24.03 -0.19
N GLU A 309 -9.92 -22.96 0.42
CA GLU A 309 -9.77 -22.74 1.86
C GLU A 309 -10.56 -23.79 2.66
N ARG A 310 -11.82 -24.01 2.30
CA ARG A 310 -12.70 -24.95 2.99
C ARG A 310 -12.23 -26.39 2.88
N GLY A 311 -11.83 -26.78 1.67
CA GLY A 311 -11.37 -28.14 1.35
C GLY A 311 -9.88 -28.35 1.51
N PHE A 312 -9.13 -27.40 2.08
CA PHE A 312 -7.67 -27.46 2.18
C PHE A 312 -7.19 -28.75 2.87
N ILE A 313 -6.28 -29.44 2.22
CA ILE A 313 -5.63 -30.66 2.75
C ILE A 313 -4.17 -30.33 3.11
N LYS A 314 -3.40 -29.86 2.14
CA LYS A 314 -1.97 -29.53 2.24
C LYS A 314 -1.54 -28.68 1.07
N VAL A 315 -0.37 -28.07 1.19
CA VAL A 315 0.31 -27.37 0.10
C VAL A 315 1.65 -28.05 -0.17
N GLU A 316 1.93 -28.33 -1.44
CA GLU A 316 3.25 -28.66 -1.93
C GLU A 316 3.93 -27.36 -2.34
N LEU A 317 5.08 -27.06 -1.77
CA LEU A 317 5.75 -25.78 -2.02
C LEU A 317 7.28 -25.93 -2.06
N VAL A 318 7.89 -24.98 -2.77
CA VAL A 318 9.33 -24.79 -2.83
C VAL A 318 9.63 -23.30 -2.78
N ALA A 319 10.68 -22.88 -2.09
CA ALA A 319 11.14 -21.50 -2.14
C ALA A 319 11.59 -21.15 -3.58
N PHE A 320 11.29 -19.93 -4.01
CA PHE A 320 11.64 -19.48 -5.38
C PHE A 320 13.11 -19.68 -5.70
N ASP A 321 14.02 -19.27 -4.81
CA ASP A 321 15.46 -19.39 -5.02
C ASP A 321 15.92 -20.84 -5.14
N ASP A 322 15.40 -21.74 -4.32
CA ASP A 322 15.68 -23.18 -4.38
C ASP A 322 15.21 -23.79 -5.71
N LEU A 323 14.06 -23.34 -6.24
CA LEU A 323 13.55 -23.79 -7.52
C LEU A 323 14.41 -23.31 -8.69
N VAL A 324 14.85 -22.06 -8.66
CA VAL A 324 15.74 -21.48 -9.68
C VAL A 324 17.10 -22.20 -9.69
N GLU A 325 17.68 -22.46 -8.52
CA GLU A 325 18.93 -23.20 -8.38
C GLU A 325 18.81 -24.61 -8.96
N ALA A 326 17.70 -25.30 -8.68
CA ALA A 326 17.44 -26.64 -9.21
C ALA A 326 17.13 -26.66 -10.72
N GLY A 327 16.59 -25.58 -11.27
CA GLY A 327 16.23 -25.41 -12.68
C GLY A 327 14.93 -26.08 -13.12
N SER A 328 14.34 -26.94 -12.27
CA SER A 328 13.05 -27.56 -12.53
C SER A 328 12.41 -28.07 -11.23
N MET A 329 11.09 -28.28 -11.24
CA MET A 329 10.38 -28.87 -10.10
C MET A 329 10.83 -30.31 -9.82
N ALA A 330 11.12 -31.10 -10.86
CA ALA A 330 11.61 -32.47 -10.71
C ALA A 330 12.99 -32.50 -10.03
N ALA A 331 13.91 -31.61 -10.42
CA ALA A 331 15.22 -31.49 -9.80
C ALA A 331 15.13 -30.97 -8.37
N ALA A 332 14.24 -30.01 -8.09
CA ALA A 332 13.99 -29.51 -6.73
C ALA A 332 13.47 -30.63 -5.81
N LYS A 333 12.56 -31.49 -6.30
CA LYS A 333 12.09 -32.66 -5.59
C LYS A 333 13.21 -33.65 -5.29
N ALA A 334 14.03 -33.96 -6.29
CA ALA A 334 15.17 -34.85 -6.14
C ALA A 334 16.21 -34.32 -5.14
N ALA A 335 16.39 -33.01 -5.06
CA ALA A 335 17.25 -32.33 -4.09
C ALA A 335 16.62 -32.18 -2.68
N GLY A 336 15.39 -32.66 -2.47
CA GLY A 336 14.68 -32.56 -1.18
C GLY A 336 14.27 -31.14 -0.79
N LYS A 337 14.16 -30.22 -1.76
CA LYS A 337 13.79 -28.81 -1.54
C LYS A 337 12.30 -28.58 -1.55
N VAL A 338 11.52 -29.49 -2.11
CA VAL A 338 10.05 -29.43 -2.12
C VAL A 338 9.51 -30.00 -0.82
N ARG A 339 8.66 -29.21 -0.17
CA ARG A 339 8.06 -29.53 1.13
C ARG A 339 6.55 -29.70 1.02
N MET A 340 6.02 -30.51 1.92
CA MET A 340 4.57 -30.65 2.13
C MET A 340 4.22 -30.01 3.46
N GLU A 341 3.36 -28.98 3.43
CA GLU A 341 2.98 -28.23 4.62
C GLU A 341 1.48 -28.32 4.88
N GLY A 342 1.10 -28.25 6.16
CA GLY A 342 -0.28 -28.37 6.63
C GLY A 342 -0.94 -27.02 6.90
N LYS A 343 -2.06 -27.06 7.63
CA LYS A 343 -2.94 -25.90 7.91
C LYS A 343 -2.28 -24.79 8.72
N GLU A 344 -1.31 -25.12 9.54
CA GLU A 344 -0.63 -24.17 10.44
C GLU A 344 0.55 -23.46 9.78
N TYR A 345 0.88 -23.84 8.54
CA TYR A 345 2.01 -23.23 7.83
C TYR A 345 1.70 -21.77 7.52
N VAL A 346 2.57 -20.88 7.99
CA VAL A 346 2.54 -19.46 7.68
C VAL A 346 3.30 -19.23 6.37
N MET A 347 2.63 -18.64 5.40
CA MET A 347 3.18 -18.39 4.07
C MET A 347 4.33 -17.39 4.11
N HIS A 348 5.34 -17.62 3.27
CA HIS A 348 6.44 -16.71 3.05
C HIS A 348 6.37 -16.10 1.65
N ASP A 349 6.89 -14.87 1.54
CA ASP A 349 6.99 -14.20 0.24
C ASP A 349 7.87 -15.02 -0.71
N GLY A 350 7.35 -15.27 -1.92
CA GLY A 350 8.05 -16.05 -2.94
C GLY A 350 7.90 -17.58 -2.82
N ASP A 351 7.09 -18.09 -1.91
CA ASP A 351 6.72 -19.51 -1.92
C ASP A 351 6.05 -19.86 -3.26
N VAL A 352 6.58 -20.87 -3.96
CA VAL A 352 5.99 -21.41 -5.20
C VAL A 352 5.14 -22.62 -4.81
N CYS A 353 3.82 -22.52 -5.01
CA CYS A 353 2.83 -23.38 -4.35
C CYS A 353 1.98 -24.18 -5.33
N ASP A 354 1.61 -25.41 -4.92
CA ASP A 354 0.55 -26.23 -5.50
C ASP A 354 -0.36 -26.74 -4.36
N PHE A 355 -1.57 -26.22 -4.29
CA PHE A 355 -2.52 -26.54 -3.24
C PHE A 355 -3.29 -27.83 -3.55
N ARG A 356 -3.40 -28.70 -2.55
CA ARG A 356 -4.23 -29.89 -2.57
C ARG A 356 -5.46 -29.68 -1.71
N PHE A 357 -6.61 -29.84 -2.29
CA PHE A 357 -7.92 -29.65 -1.64
C PHE A 357 -8.90 -30.72 -2.10
N ASN A 358 -9.95 -30.92 -1.29
CA ASN A 358 -11.07 -31.78 -1.61
C ASN A 358 -12.37 -31.02 -1.28
N VAL A 359 -13.26 -30.93 -2.25
CA VAL A 359 -14.55 -30.22 -2.15
C VAL A 359 -15.68 -31.20 -2.20
#